data_925af8f2831b20890c3e42c4b55969e7
#
_entry.id   925af8f2831b20890c3e42c4b55969e7
#
_cell.length_a   1.000
_cell.length_b   1.000
_cell.length_c   1.000
_cell.angle_alpha   90.00
_cell.angle_beta   90.00
_cell.angle_gamma   90.00
#
_symmetry.space_group_name_H-M   'P 1'
#
loop_
_entity.id
_entity.type
_entity.pdbx_description
1 polymer ?
#
loop_
_entity_poly.entity_id
_entity_poly.type
_entity_poly.pdbx_seq_one_letter_code
_entity_poly.pdbx_strand_id
1 'polypeptide(L)'
;MIFKNIVESFAVNYAHNSIQKSLYNEFNIDILNTTYTKTPKKDKKYMLYAHVPFCHTFCPYCSFHKYHYEQELAKIYFENLREEMRQIKEAGFDFDSLYVGGGTTLINEPELEKTLKLAKDLFSIEDISAESDPNHISPESLSRFDGLIDRLSVGVQSFDDETLKRVGRYDKFGSAEETKRKLEQAIGKIPVISLDLIFNLPNQTKEQLINDINVAKSISPQQITFYPLMKSELTRENIARALGVSNVDNEREFYEIIVSEFAKGGYRQSNAWAFSNEKSADLRDEYVGSNLEYVGVGS
;
A
#
# COMPACT_ATOMS: atom_id res chain seq x y z
N MET A 1 -9.39 -36.70 8.50
CA MET A 1 -8.66 -35.44 8.28
C MET A 1 -8.58 -35.06 6.78
N ILE A 2 -8.13 -35.97 5.89
CA ILE A 2 -7.99 -35.71 4.43
C ILE A 2 -9.32 -35.33 3.76
N PHE A 3 -10.44 -36.02 4.09
CA PHE A 3 -11.75 -35.75 3.47
C PHE A 3 -12.32 -34.36 3.84
N LYS A 4 -12.05 -33.87 5.05
CA LYS A 4 -12.50 -32.54 5.51
C LYS A 4 -11.79 -31.43 4.73
N ASN A 5 -10.50 -31.57 4.53
CA ASN A 5 -9.69 -30.59 3.76
C ASN A 5 -10.08 -30.56 2.26
N ILE A 6 -10.47 -31.68 1.68
CA ILE A 6 -10.96 -31.76 0.29
C ILE A 6 -12.30 -31.05 0.15
N VAL A 7 -13.23 -31.27 1.09
CA VAL A 7 -14.55 -30.60 1.06
C VAL A 7 -14.44 -29.12 1.31
N GLU A 8 -13.60 -28.68 2.25
CA GLU A 8 -13.32 -27.27 2.50
C GLU A 8 -12.67 -26.59 1.28
N SER A 9 -11.67 -27.21 0.66
CA SER A 9 -11.04 -26.70 -0.57
C SER A 9 -12.04 -26.61 -1.73
N PHE A 10 -12.95 -27.58 -1.88
CA PHE A 10 -13.97 -27.55 -2.92
C PHE A 10 -15.01 -26.47 -2.67
N ALA A 11 -15.44 -26.27 -1.42
CA ALA A 11 -16.37 -25.23 -1.03
C ALA A 11 -15.80 -23.83 -1.22
N VAL A 12 -14.54 -23.62 -0.84
CA VAL A 12 -13.83 -22.34 -1.03
C VAL A 12 -13.64 -22.03 -2.52
N ASN A 13 -13.22 -23.00 -3.34
CA ASN A 13 -13.06 -22.80 -4.78
C ASN A 13 -14.42 -22.55 -5.47
N TYR A 14 -15.48 -23.24 -5.04
CA TYR A 14 -16.82 -23.00 -5.59
C TYR A 14 -17.34 -21.61 -5.22
N ALA A 15 -17.18 -21.20 -3.96
CA ALA A 15 -17.53 -19.84 -3.51
C ALA A 15 -16.74 -18.77 -4.26
N HIS A 16 -15.43 -18.95 -4.39
CA HIS A 16 -14.55 -18.04 -5.13
C HIS A 16 -14.98 -17.90 -6.60
N ASN A 17 -15.19 -19.02 -7.30
CA ASN A 17 -15.63 -19.00 -8.70
C ASN A 17 -17.04 -18.40 -8.86
N SER A 18 -17.94 -18.64 -7.89
CA SER A 18 -19.29 -18.05 -7.92
C SER A 18 -19.25 -16.55 -7.69
N ILE A 19 -18.44 -16.08 -6.75
CA ILE A 19 -18.24 -14.64 -6.50
C ILE A 19 -17.58 -13.97 -7.70
N GLN A 20 -16.52 -14.56 -8.26
CA GLN A 20 -15.89 -14.03 -9.48
C GLN A 20 -16.87 -13.93 -10.65
N LYS A 21 -17.68 -14.98 -10.87
CA LYS A 21 -18.67 -15.00 -11.94
C LYS A 21 -19.80 -13.98 -11.73
N SER A 22 -20.23 -13.76 -10.48
CA SER A 22 -21.20 -12.74 -10.11
C SER A 22 -20.63 -11.34 -10.33
N LEU A 23 -19.42 -11.09 -9.85
CA LEU A 23 -18.71 -9.82 -10.07
C LEU A 23 -18.51 -9.53 -11.56
N TYR A 24 -18.11 -10.52 -12.35
CA TYR A 24 -17.94 -10.37 -13.81
C TYR A 24 -19.25 -10.04 -14.55
N ASN A 25 -20.37 -10.57 -14.07
CA ASN A 25 -21.69 -10.31 -14.67
C ASN A 25 -22.30 -8.98 -14.21
N GLU A 26 -21.93 -8.46 -13.05
CA GLU A 26 -22.42 -7.19 -12.51
C GLU A 26 -21.57 -5.99 -12.93
N PHE A 27 -20.28 -6.19 -13.20
CA PHE A 27 -19.41 -5.16 -13.77
C PHE A 27 -19.48 -5.15 -15.30
N ASN A 28 -20.60 -4.70 -15.86
CA ASN A 28 -20.63 -4.20 -17.23
C ASN A 28 -19.88 -2.87 -17.25
N ILE A 29 -18.59 -2.92 -17.50
CA ILE A 29 -17.80 -1.72 -17.81
C ILE A 29 -18.16 -1.36 -19.25
N ASP A 30 -19.12 -0.48 -19.41
CA ASP A 30 -19.43 0.13 -20.69
C ASP A 30 -18.33 1.14 -21.02
N ILE A 31 -17.29 0.68 -21.74
CA ILE A 31 -16.13 1.49 -22.13
C ILE A 31 -16.49 2.57 -23.17
N LEU A 32 -17.73 2.55 -23.68
CA LEU A 32 -18.18 3.42 -24.76
C LEU A 32 -18.97 4.62 -24.24
N ASN A 33 -18.33 5.79 -24.23
CA ASN A 33 -18.96 7.12 -24.22
C ASN A 33 -19.71 7.57 -22.96
N THR A 34 -19.22 7.31 -21.78
CA THR A 34 -19.74 8.02 -20.62
C THR A 34 -18.86 9.22 -20.28
N THR A 35 -19.30 10.39 -20.69
CA THR A 35 -18.98 11.61 -19.96
C THR A 35 -19.36 11.33 -18.50
N TYR A 36 -18.39 11.41 -17.58
CA TYR A 36 -18.61 11.13 -16.16
C TYR A 36 -19.61 12.16 -15.63
N THR A 37 -20.87 11.79 -15.50
CA THR A 37 -21.97 12.66 -15.08
C THR A 37 -22.46 12.37 -13.66
N LYS A 38 -21.65 11.68 -12.85
CA LYS A 38 -22.03 11.48 -11.45
C LYS A 38 -21.81 12.77 -10.68
N THR A 39 -22.89 13.32 -10.16
CA THR A 39 -22.85 14.39 -9.17
C THR A 39 -22.68 13.79 -7.78
N PRO A 40 -22.00 14.48 -6.86
CA PRO A 40 -21.86 14.01 -5.48
C PRO A 40 -23.25 13.86 -4.84
N LYS A 41 -23.43 12.81 -4.06
CA LYS A 41 -24.65 12.62 -3.25
C LYS A 41 -24.61 13.59 -2.08
N LYS A 42 -25.77 14.22 -1.75
CA LYS A 42 -25.92 15.05 -0.57
C LYS A 42 -25.56 14.23 0.69
N ASP A 43 -24.88 14.86 1.62
CA ASP A 43 -24.54 14.31 2.92
C ASP A 43 -23.61 13.06 2.90
N LYS A 44 -22.88 12.85 1.79
CA LYS A 44 -21.85 11.83 1.70
C LYS A 44 -20.47 12.45 1.81
N LYS A 45 -19.62 11.78 2.57
CA LYS A 45 -18.18 12.05 2.62
C LYS A 45 -17.47 11.18 1.61
N TYR A 46 -16.49 11.75 0.96
CA TYR A 46 -15.70 11.07 -0.05
C TYR A 46 -14.22 11.14 0.28
N MET A 47 -13.48 10.09 -0.09
CA MET A 47 -12.03 10.09 -0.13
C MET A 47 -11.57 10.23 -1.58
N LEU A 48 -10.59 11.09 -1.83
CA LEU A 48 -9.91 11.15 -3.11
C LEU A 48 -8.77 10.13 -3.13
N TYR A 49 -8.73 9.27 -4.15
CA TYR A 49 -7.60 8.41 -4.43
C TYR A 49 -6.84 8.96 -5.63
N ALA A 50 -5.58 9.31 -5.45
CA ALA A 50 -4.70 9.72 -6.53
C ALA A 50 -3.69 8.62 -6.85
N HIS A 51 -3.72 8.09 -8.07
CA HIS A 51 -2.79 7.06 -8.51
C HIS A 51 -1.53 7.66 -9.10
N VAL A 52 -0.34 7.18 -8.68
CA VAL A 52 0.96 7.53 -9.28
C VAL A 52 1.62 6.26 -9.79
N PRO A 53 1.53 5.96 -11.10
CA PRO A 53 1.85 4.63 -11.62
C PRO A 53 3.33 4.40 -11.92
N PHE A 54 4.24 5.22 -11.47
CA PHE A 54 5.65 5.15 -11.89
C PHE A 54 6.54 4.38 -10.93
N CYS A 55 7.44 3.55 -11.50
CA CYS A 55 8.53 2.89 -10.78
C CYS A 55 9.80 2.87 -11.65
N HIS A 56 10.97 2.99 -11.04
CA HIS A 56 12.24 2.76 -11.77
C HIS A 56 12.44 1.30 -12.14
N THR A 57 12.05 0.38 -11.25
CA THR A 57 12.15 -1.07 -11.47
C THR A 57 10.93 -1.76 -10.87
N PHE A 58 10.50 -2.87 -11.49
CA PHE A 58 9.33 -3.61 -11.04
C PHE A 58 9.71 -4.74 -10.11
N CYS A 59 9.02 -4.84 -8.99
CA CYS A 59 9.13 -5.98 -8.09
C CYS A 59 8.35 -7.18 -8.65
N PRO A 60 8.89 -8.42 -8.55
CA PRO A 60 8.30 -9.60 -9.19
C PRO A 60 6.92 -9.98 -8.63
N TYR A 61 6.62 -9.59 -7.40
CA TYR A 61 5.35 -9.89 -6.71
C TYR A 61 4.28 -8.81 -6.90
N CYS A 62 4.65 -7.64 -7.46
CA CYS A 62 3.75 -6.49 -7.50
C CYS A 62 2.73 -6.61 -8.64
N SER A 63 1.45 -6.64 -8.30
CA SER A 63 0.32 -6.69 -9.23
C SER A 63 -0.29 -5.31 -9.54
N PHE A 64 0.17 -4.25 -8.89
CA PHE A 64 -0.36 -2.92 -9.11
C PHE A 64 -0.10 -2.41 -10.52
N HIS A 65 -0.98 -1.55 -11.00
CA HIS A 65 -0.84 -0.85 -12.27
C HIS A 65 0.36 0.10 -12.22
N LYS A 66 1.33 -0.07 -13.12
CA LYS A 66 2.59 0.68 -13.10
C LYS A 66 3.28 0.75 -14.44
N TYR A 67 4.01 1.84 -14.62
CA TYR A 67 4.85 2.12 -15.78
C TYR A 67 6.30 2.41 -15.37
N HIS A 68 7.23 2.23 -16.29
CA HIS A 68 8.60 2.70 -16.08
C HIS A 68 8.63 4.22 -15.98
N TYR A 69 9.40 4.72 -15.03
CA TYR A 69 9.57 6.16 -14.85
C TYR A 69 10.39 6.76 -15.99
N GLU A 70 9.81 7.77 -16.61
CA GLU A 70 10.45 8.70 -17.53
C GLU A 70 10.09 10.11 -17.08
N GLN A 71 11.09 10.97 -16.89
CA GLN A 71 10.91 12.28 -16.25
C GLN A 71 9.87 13.16 -16.97
N GLU A 72 9.98 13.28 -18.29
CA GLU A 72 9.05 14.12 -19.06
C GLU A 72 7.64 13.54 -19.09
N LEU A 73 7.51 12.24 -19.21
CA LEU A 73 6.21 11.55 -19.14
C LEU A 73 5.55 11.76 -17.76
N ALA A 74 6.33 11.59 -16.70
CA ALA A 74 5.83 11.81 -15.34
C ALA A 74 5.36 13.25 -15.12
N LYS A 75 6.09 14.23 -15.64
CA LYS A 75 5.69 15.63 -15.54
C LYS A 75 4.36 15.90 -16.22
N ILE A 76 4.20 15.45 -17.46
CA ILE A 76 2.93 15.56 -18.21
C ILE A 76 1.80 14.83 -17.45
N TYR A 77 2.08 13.65 -16.89
CA TYR A 77 1.13 12.91 -16.09
C TYR A 77 0.63 13.68 -14.88
N PHE A 78 1.54 14.27 -14.09
CA PHE A 78 1.18 15.06 -12.92
C PHE A 78 0.41 16.35 -13.31
N GLU A 79 0.70 16.94 -14.46
CA GLU A 79 -0.09 18.06 -15.00
C GLU A 79 -1.53 17.64 -15.28
N ASN A 80 -1.73 16.49 -15.94
CA ASN A 80 -3.06 15.92 -16.22
C ASN A 80 -3.77 15.52 -14.94
N LEU A 81 -3.07 14.90 -13.97
CA LEU A 81 -3.63 14.53 -12.68
C LEU A 81 -4.21 15.75 -11.94
N ARG A 82 -3.50 16.88 -11.96
CA ARG A 82 -3.99 18.14 -11.40
C ARG A 82 -5.19 18.70 -12.16
N GLU A 83 -5.25 18.47 -13.47
CA GLU A 83 -6.39 18.90 -14.28
C GLU A 83 -7.63 18.04 -13.98
N GLU A 84 -7.48 16.72 -13.83
CA GLU A 84 -8.58 15.84 -13.37
C GLU A 84 -9.13 16.29 -12.01
N MET A 85 -8.27 16.69 -11.07
CA MET A 85 -8.70 17.22 -9.77
C MET A 85 -9.57 18.48 -9.92
N ARG A 86 -9.21 19.40 -10.85
CA ARG A 86 -10.04 20.61 -11.12
C ARG A 86 -11.41 20.23 -11.71
N GLN A 87 -11.43 19.30 -12.67
CA GLN A 87 -12.68 18.83 -13.28
C GLN A 87 -13.62 18.18 -12.26
N ILE A 88 -13.07 17.40 -11.32
CA ILE A 88 -13.87 16.78 -10.24
C ILE A 88 -14.40 17.86 -9.28
N LYS A 89 -13.61 18.91 -8.99
CA LYS A 89 -14.11 20.06 -8.21
C LYS A 89 -15.23 20.79 -8.94
N GLU A 90 -15.09 21.02 -10.25
CA GLU A 90 -16.14 21.63 -11.07
C GLU A 90 -17.41 20.78 -11.13
N ALA A 91 -17.28 19.44 -11.07
CA ALA A 91 -18.43 18.54 -10.95
C ALA A 91 -19.11 18.57 -9.58
N GLY A 92 -18.59 19.37 -8.63
CA GLY A 92 -19.18 19.63 -7.31
C GLY A 92 -18.73 18.68 -6.22
N PHE A 93 -17.70 17.87 -6.44
CA PHE A 93 -17.15 17.01 -5.39
C PHE A 93 -16.29 17.79 -4.40
N ASP A 94 -16.33 17.33 -3.15
CA ASP A 94 -15.40 17.72 -2.09
C ASP A 94 -14.93 16.49 -1.32
N PHE A 95 -13.77 16.56 -0.69
CA PHE A 95 -13.11 15.43 -0.05
C PHE A 95 -12.58 15.82 1.32
N ASP A 96 -12.75 14.93 2.29
CA ASP A 96 -12.20 15.11 3.64
C ASP A 96 -10.76 14.56 3.72
N SER A 97 -10.40 13.60 2.87
CA SER A 97 -9.10 12.95 2.87
C SER A 97 -8.60 12.62 1.48
N LEU A 98 -7.27 12.50 1.36
CA LEU A 98 -6.57 12.11 0.13
C LEU A 98 -5.66 10.92 0.41
N TYR A 99 -5.78 9.88 -0.40
CA TYR A 99 -4.82 8.78 -0.44
C TYR A 99 -4.05 8.79 -1.75
N VAL A 100 -2.72 8.84 -1.67
CA VAL A 100 -1.83 8.76 -2.84
C VAL A 100 -1.15 7.39 -2.86
N GLY A 101 -1.52 6.58 -3.83
CA GLY A 101 -1.01 5.21 -3.95
C GLY A 101 -0.54 4.85 -5.35
N GLY A 102 -0.08 3.61 -5.52
CA GLY A 102 0.24 3.06 -6.84
C GLY A 102 1.63 2.44 -6.95
N GLY A 103 2.52 3.07 -7.70
CA GLY A 103 3.90 2.63 -7.92
C GLY A 103 4.85 3.13 -6.83
N THR A 104 5.67 4.13 -7.16
CA THR A 104 6.49 4.90 -6.21
C THR A 104 5.96 6.34 -6.20
N THR A 105 5.15 6.68 -5.22
CA THR A 105 4.37 7.95 -5.26
C THR A 105 5.27 9.17 -5.14
N LEU A 106 6.37 9.09 -4.39
CA LEU A 106 7.35 10.15 -4.21
C LEU A 106 8.43 10.19 -5.31
N ILE A 107 8.29 9.43 -6.40
CA ILE A 107 9.30 9.32 -7.47
C ILE A 107 9.63 10.66 -8.15
N ASN A 108 8.70 11.60 -8.12
CA ASN A 108 8.88 12.98 -8.55
C ASN A 108 8.35 13.92 -7.46
N GLU A 109 9.16 14.12 -6.43
CA GLU A 109 8.78 14.89 -5.25
C GLU A 109 8.29 16.31 -5.56
N PRO A 110 8.93 17.09 -6.45
CA PRO A 110 8.46 18.45 -6.78
C PRO A 110 7.06 18.46 -7.42
N GLU A 111 6.76 17.50 -8.28
CA GLU A 111 5.44 17.42 -8.92
C GLU A 111 4.38 16.90 -7.94
N LEU A 112 4.72 15.94 -7.09
CA LEU A 112 3.83 15.49 -6.02
C LEU A 112 3.50 16.63 -5.06
N GLU A 113 4.51 17.39 -4.59
CA GLU A 113 4.31 18.54 -3.70
C GLU A 113 3.30 19.53 -4.27
N LYS A 114 3.47 19.92 -5.55
CA LYS A 114 2.52 20.80 -6.26
C LYS A 114 1.10 20.22 -6.29
N THR A 115 1.00 18.91 -6.49
CA THR A 115 -0.29 18.21 -6.58
C THR A 115 -0.99 18.18 -5.23
N LEU A 116 -0.27 17.88 -4.14
CA LEU A 116 -0.84 17.88 -2.79
C LEU A 116 -1.28 19.28 -2.35
N LYS A 117 -0.49 20.31 -2.66
CA LYS A 117 -0.88 21.72 -2.40
C LYS A 117 -2.15 22.08 -3.15
N LEU A 118 -2.22 21.77 -4.44
CA LEU A 118 -3.44 22.00 -5.23
C LEU A 118 -4.65 21.25 -4.65
N ALA A 119 -4.48 20.01 -4.23
CA ALA A 119 -5.57 19.24 -3.62
C ALA A 119 -6.10 19.93 -2.34
N LYS A 120 -5.22 20.38 -1.45
CA LYS A 120 -5.62 21.15 -0.25
C LYS A 120 -6.28 22.48 -0.60
N ASP A 121 -5.86 23.15 -1.67
CA ASP A 121 -6.46 24.42 -2.13
C ASP A 121 -7.86 24.22 -2.75
N LEU A 122 -8.07 23.10 -3.43
CA LEU A 122 -9.34 22.79 -4.10
C LEU A 122 -10.39 22.20 -3.16
N PHE A 123 -9.98 21.37 -2.21
CA PHE A 123 -10.86 20.52 -1.42
C PHE A 123 -10.68 20.74 0.09
N SER A 124 -11.66 20.31 0.87
CA SER A 124 -11.65 20.38 2.35
C SER A 124 -10.80 19.26 2.98
N ILE A 125 -9.66 18.91 2.36
CA ILE A 125 -8.81 17.80 2.79
C ILE A 125 -8.11 18.15 4.10
N GLU A 126 -8.39 17.37 5.14
CA GLU A 126 -7.79 17.47 6.47
C GLU A 126 -6.62 16.50 6.64
N ASP A 127 -6.66 15.35 5.95
CA ASP A 127 -5.70 14.25 6.11
C ASP A 127 -5.19 13.72 4.77
N ILE A 128 -3.88 13.59 4.64
CA ILE A 128 -3.22 13.04 3.45
C ILE A 128 -2.36 11.85 3.82
N SER A 129 -2.71 10.69 3.28
CA SER A 129 -1.90 9.48 3.34
C SER A 129 -1.20 9.24 2.01
N ALA A 130 0.08 8.85 2.04
CA ALA A 130 0.84 8.50 0.84
C ALA A 130 1.64 7.21 1.05
N GLU A 131 1.91 6.50 -0.04
CA GLU A 131 2.83 5.37 -0.07
C GLU A 131 4.24 5.84 -0.41
N SER A 132 5.26 5.11 0.03
CA SER A 132 6.66 5.42 -0.24
C SER A 132 7.53 4.17 -0.27
N ASP A 133 8.81 4.38 -0.53
CA ASP A 133 9.84 3.35 -0.45
C ASP A 133 11.08 3.87 0.31
N PRO A 134 12.05 3.01 0.67
CA PRO A 134 13.22 3.40 1.46
C PRO A 134 14.16 4.43 0.83
N ASN A 135 14.01 4.77 -0.44
CA ASN A 135 14.83 5.81 -1.09
C ASN A 135 14.25 7.22 -0.95
N HIS A 136 12.96 7.34 -0.58
CA HIS A 136 12.24 8.61 -0.50
C HIS A 136 11.84 8.98 0.94
N ILE A 137 12.60 8.49 1.94
CA ILE A 137 12.37 8.79 3.36
C ILE A 137 13.56 9.46 4.04
N SER A 138 14.48 10.06 3.26
CA SER A 138 15.54 10.86 3.88
C SER A 138 14.94 12.07 4.60
N PRO A 139 15.58 12.60 5.66
CA PRO A 139 15.10 13.80 6.33
C PRO A 139 14.90 14.99 5.38
N GLU A 140 15.72 15.10 4.33
CA GLU A 140 15.61 16.13 3.30
C GLU A 140 14.36 15.95 2.44
N SER A 141 14.12 14.71 1.95
CA SER A 141 12.92 14.36 1.20
C SER A 141 11.65 14.61 2.03
N LEU A 142 11.61 14.14 3.28
CA LEU A 142 10.45 14.29 4.13
C LEU A 142 10.18 15.75 4.54
N SER A 143 11.20 16.58 4.66
CA SER A 143 11.02 17.99 4.98
C SER A 143 10.21 18.76 3.93
N ARG A 144 10.22 18.32 2.68
CA ARG A 144 9.40 18.87 1.59
C ARG A 144 7.91 18.69 1.83
N PHE A 145 7.54 17.62 2.53
CA PHE A 145 6.15 17.25 2.76
C PHE A 145 5.66 17.57 4.19
N ASP A 146 6.45 18.32 4.95
CA ASP A 146 6.06 18.79 6.28
C ASP A 146 4.75 19.61 6.20
N GLY A 147 3.77 19.24 7.03
CA GLY A 147 2.42 19.82 7.00
C GLY A 147 1.58 19.48 5.77
N LEU A 148 2.09 18.66 4.85
CA LEU A 148 1.36 18.17 3.67
C LEU A 148 0.92 16.72 3.83
N ILE A 149 1.83 15.84 4.25
CA ILE A 149 1.55 14.41 4.44
C ILE A 149 1.42 14.13 5.93
N ASP A 150 0.30 13.52 6.32
CA ASP A 150 0.00 13.17 7.70
C ASP A 150 0.38 11.71 8.00
N ARG A 151 0.29 10.83 7.00
CA ARG A 151 0.67 9.41 7.09
C ARG A 151 1.50 8.99 5.87
N LEU A 152 2.64 8.36 6.10
CA LEU A 152 3.49 7.79 5.07
C LEU A 152 3.66 6.28 5.30
N SER A 153 3.18 5.45 4.36
CA SER A 153 3.38 4.01 4.37
C SER A 153 4.62 3.66 3.57
N VAL A 154 5.58 3.02 4.21
CA VAL A 154 6.87 2.69 3.60
C VAL A 154 6.96 1.20 3.32
N GLY A 155 6.98 0.85 2.03
CA GLY A 155 7.17 -0.54 1.60
C GLY A 155 8.58 -1.02 1.92
N VAL A 156 8.73 -1.85 2.95
CA VAL A 156 10.00 -2.48 3.38
C VAL A 156 10.08 -3.91 2.88
N GLN A 157 9.00 -4.63 3.06
CA GLN A 157 8.73 -6.03 2.72
C GLN A 157 9.41 -7.06 3.63
N SER A 158 10.70 -6.90 3.97
CA SER A 158 11.44 -7.76 4.90
C SER A 158 12.69 -7.05 5.45
N PHE A 159 13.22 -7.52 6.55
CA PHE A 159 14.53 -7.16 7.11
C PHE A 159 15.53 -8.33 7.02
N ASP A 160 15.35 -9.22 6.07
CA ASP A 160 16.26 -10.31 5.73
C ASP A 160 16.89 -10.07 4.35
N ASP A 161 18.21 -9.93 4.30
CA ASP A 161 18.94 -9.58 3.07
C ASP A 161 18.74 -10.60 1.94
N GLU A 162 18.68 -11.89 2.26
CA GLU A 162 18.44 -12.93 1.25
C GLU A 162 17.03 -12.84 0.68
N THR A 163 16.05 -12.54 1.53
CA THR A 163 14.69 -12.25 1.10
C THR A 163 14.66 -11.01 0.21
N LEU A 164 15.30 -9.91 0.63
CA LEU A 164 15.36 -8.66 -0.15
C LEU A 164 16.00 -8.86 -1.53
N LYS A 165 17.06 -9.69 -1.65
CA LYS A 165 17.68 -10.05 -2.94
C LYS A 165 16.69 -10.80 -3.83
N ARG A 166 16.00 -11.81 -3.27
CA ARG A 166 15.03 -12.62 -4.01
C ARG A 166 13.83 -11.84 -4.50
N VAL A 167 13.34 -10.88 -3.74
CA VAL A 167 12.23 -10.00 -4.14
C VAL A 167 12.69 -8.78 -4.98
N GLY A 168 13.98 -8.70 -5.36
CA GLY A 168 14.53 -7.65 -6.21
C GLY A 168 14.58 -6.27 -5.54
N ARG A 169 14.75 -6.24 -4.22
CA ARG A 169 14.76 -4.98 -3.45
C ARG A 169 16.13 -4.61 -2.90
N TYR A 170 17.01 -5.58 -2.68
CA TYR A 170 18.34 -5.34 -2.12
C TYR A 170 19.16 -4.35 -2.95
N ASP A 171 19.27 -4.59 -4.27
CA ASP A 171 20.03 -3.71 -5.17
C ASP A 171 19.38 -2.34 -5.34
N LYS A 172 18.06 -2.24 -5.12
CA LYS A 172 17.30 -1.02 -5.29
C LYS A 172 17.35 -0.11 -4.06
N PHE A 173 17.30 -0.68 -2.85
CA PHE A 173 17.10 0.07 -1.60
C PHE A 173 18.23 -0.09 -0.59
N GLY A 174 19.15 -1.02 -0.82
CA GLY A 174 20.21 -1.39 0.09
C GLY A 174 19.85 -2.58 0.98
N SER A 175 20.72 -2.84 1.94
CA SER A 175 20.57 -3.90 2.94
C SER A 175 19.44 -3.63 3.93
N ALA A 176 19.05 -4.66 4.67
CA ALA A 176 18.11 -4.55 5.77
C ALA A 176 18.57 -3.53 6.83
N GLU A 177 19.86 -3.53 7.15
CA GLU A 177 20.44 -2.59 8.12
C GLU A 177 20.43 -1.14 7.61
N GLU A 178 20.72 -0.91 6.34
CA GLU A 178 20.62 0.42 5.73
C GLU A 178 19.17 0.92 5.70
N THR A 179 18.24 0.05 5.37
CA THR A 179 16.80 0.35 5.38
C THR A 179 16.34 0.69 6.80
N LYS A 180 16.71 -0.12 7.78
CA LYS A 180 16.43 0.14 9.20
C LYS A 180 16.91 1.52 9.62
N ARG A 181 18.17 1.86 9.34
CA ARG A 181 18.75 3.16 9.69
C ARG A 181 18.01 4.34 9.03
N LYS A 182 17.60 4.21 7.75
CA LYS A 182 16.79 5.21 7.07
C LYS A 182 15.44 5.42 7.76
N LEU A 183 14.79 4.32 8.15
CA LEU A 183 13.51 4.36 8.86
C LEU A 183 13.65 5.01 10.25
N GLU A 184 14.68 4.66 11.03
CA GLU A 184 14.95 5.29 12.32
C GLU A 184 15.13 6.81 12.21
N GLN A 185 15.74 7.30 11.12
CA GLN A 185 15.89 8.74 10.84
C GLN A 185 14.58 9.41 10.38
N ALA A 186 13.67 8.64 9.80
CA ALA A 186 12.37 9.12 9.32
C ALA A 186 11.33 9.26 10.44
N ILE A 187 11.45 8.48 11.52
CA ILE A 187 10.53 8.54 12.66
C ILE A 187 10.46 9.97 13.23
N GLY A 188 9.24 10.48 13.37
CA GLY A 188 8.98 11.82 13.88
C GLY A 188 9.13 12.96 12.87
N LYS A 189 9.47 12.65 11.60
CA LYS A 189 9.50 13.65 10.51
C LYS A 189 8.14 13.81 9.84
N ILE A 190 7.34 12.77 9.83
CA ILE A 190 5.92 12.75 9.43
C ILE A 190 5.14 12.28 10.66
N PRO A 191 3.92 12.78 10.90
CA PRO A 191 3.13 12.41 12.08
C PRO A 191 2.95 10.89 12.22
N VAL A 192 2.68 10.19 11.12
CA VAL A 192 2.52 8.75 11.10
C VAL A 192 3.44 8.11 10.05
N ILE A 193 4.38 7.29 10.51
CA ILE A 193 5.13 6.35 9.65
C ILE A 193 4.56 4.96 9.86
N SER A 194 4.15 4.33 8.75
CA SER A 194 3.74 2.92 8.68
C SER A 194 4.80 2.11 7.95
N LEU A 195 5.12 0.93 8.45
CA LEU A 195 6.00 -0.03 7.76
C LEU A 195 5.17 -1.14 7.15
N ASP A 196 5.33 -1.38 5.84
CA ASP A 196 4.65 -2.46 5.14
C ASP A 196 5.62 -3.63 4.91
N LEU A 197 5.26 -4.79 5.46
CA LEU A 197 6.00 -6.04 5.32
C LEU A 197 5.13 -7.10 4.63
N ILE A 198 5.80 -8.07 4.00
CA ILE A 198 5.12 -9.21 3.35
C ILE A 198 5.50 -10.49 4.07
N PHE A 199 4.50 -11.28 4.41
CA PHE A 199 4.70 -12.63 4.95
C PHE A 199 4.18 -13.72 4.00
N ASN A 200 4.48 -14.97 4.31
CA ASN A 200 4.16 -16.15 3.49
C ASN A 200 4.86 -16.13 2.12
N LEU A 201 6.08 -15.57 2.08
CA LEU A 201 6.95 -15.67 0.92
C LEU A 201 7.38 -17.13 0.68
N PRO A 202 7.54 -17.61 -0.58
CA PRO A 202 8.04 -18.95 -0.84
C PRO A 202 9.34 -19.24 -0.09
N ASN A 203 9.35 -20.34 0.67
CA ASN A 203 10.48 -20.78 1.51
C ASN A 203 10.88 -19.80 2.64
N GLN A 204 10.01 -18.89 3.03
CA GLN A 204 10.22 -18.08 4.23
C GLN A 204 10.17 -18.98 5.47
N THR A 205 11.13 -18.79 6.38
CA THR A 205 11.15 -19.52 7.66
C THR A 205 10.45 -18.73 8.76
N LYS A 206 10.11 -19.42 9.87
CA LYS A 206 9.57 -18.76 11.07
C LYS A 206 10.55 -17.81 11.70
N GLU A 207 11.83 -18.18 11.69
CA GLU A 207 12.92 -17.36 12.22
C GLU A 207 13.05 -16.04 11.46
N GLN A 208 12.95 -16.07 10.13
CA GLN A 208 12.95 -14.86 9.29
C GLN A 208 11.74 -13.97 9.60
N LEU A 209 10.53 -14.56 9.72
CA LEU A 209 9.33 -13.81 10.09
C LEU A 209 9.45 -13.16 11.48
N ILE A 210 9.93 -13.90 12.47
CA ILE A 210 10.14 -13.38 13.84
C ILE A 210 11.20 -12.29 13.84
N ASN A 211 12.26 -12.43 13.05
CA ASN A 211 13.26 -11.38 12.87
C ASN A 211 12.63 -10.10 12.29
N ASP A 212 11.85 -10.21 11.23
CA ASP A 212 11.14 -9.07 10.60
C ASP A 212 10.26 -8.34 11.62
N ILE A 213 9.49 -9.08 12.43
CA ILE A 213 8.65 -8.53 13.50
C ILE A 213 9.50 -7.79 14.55
N ASN A 214 10.58 -8.41 15.01
CA ASN A 214 11.44 -7.83 16.05
C ASN A 214 12.15 -6.56 15.58
N VAL A 215 12.67 -6.56 14.35
CA VAL A 215 13.31 -5.38 13.76
C VAL A 215 12.26 -4.27 13.56
N ALA A 216 11.10 -4.56 12.99
CA ALA A 216 10.04 -3.59 12.83
C ALA A 216 9.62 -2.95 14.17
N LYS A 217 9.42 -3.75 15.22
CA LYS A 217 9.09 -3.27 16.56
C LYS A 217 10.23 -2.42 17.18
N SER A 218 11.50 -2.76 16.90
CA SER A 218 12.66 -2.02 17.42
C SER A 218 12.76 -0.60 16.86
N ILE A 219 12.33 -0.37 15.61
CA ILE A 219 12.25 0.95 14.97
C ILE A 219 11.16 1.81 15.63
N SER A 220 10.16 1.17 16.22
CA SER A 220 9.04 1.82 16.92
C SER A 220 8.22 2.81 16.06
N PRO A 221 7.81 2.44 14.85
CA PRO A 221 6.94 3.28 14.04
C PRO A 221 5.54 3.39 14.66
N GLN A 222 4.73 4.30 14.15
CA GLN A 222 3.35 4.47 14.61
C GLN A 222 2.46 3.30 14.15
N GLN A 223 2.78 2.68 13.01
CA GLN A 223 2.03 1.54 12.50
C GLN A 223 2.97 0.52 11.83
N ILE A 224 2.62 -0.75 11.91
CA ILE A 224 3.29 -1.85 11.20
C ILE A 224 2.19 -2.68 10.54
N THR A 225 2.34 -2.94 9.24
CA THR A 225 1.39 -3.74 8.48
C THR A 225 2.09 -4.96 7.89
N PHE A 226 1.50 -6.15 8.08
CA PHE A 226 1.95 -7.40 7.49
C PHE A 226 0.92 -7.90 6.50
N TYR A 227 1.22 -7.81 5.21
CA TYR A 227 0.36 -8.34 4.15
C TYR A 227 0.77 -9.77 3.78
N PRO A 228 -0.18 -10.70 3.58
CA PRO A 228 0.16 -11.98 2.97
C PRO A 228 0.63 -11.77 1.53
N LEU A 229 1.56 -12.58 1.04
CA LEU A 229 1.94 -12.55 -0.37
C LEU A 229 0.73 -12.90 -1.25
N MET A 230 0.19 -11.89 -1.92
CA MET A 230 -0.92 -12.08 -2.86
C MET A 230 -0.41 -12.63 -4.19
N LYS A 231 -0.88 -13.82 -4.56
CA LYS A 231 -0.56 -14.49 -5.83
C LYS A 231 -1.69 -14.25 -6.82
N SER A 232 -1.50 -13.35 -7.77
CA SER A 232 -2.43 -13.15 -8.89
C SER A 232 -1.97 -13.93 -10.12
N GLU A 233 -2.83 -14.09 -11.10
CA GLU A 233 -2.45 -14.69 -12.40
C GLU A 233 -1.33 -13.90 -13.07
N LEU A 234 -1.34 -12.56 -12.94
CA LEU A 234 -0.34 -11.66 -13.51
C LEU A 234 1.05 -11.80 -12.88
N THR A 235 1.13 -12.20 -11.61
CA THR A 235 2.40 -12.24 -10.87
C THR A 235 2.92 -13.65 -10.62
N ARG A 236 2.10 -14.68 -10.81
CA ARG A 236 2.43 -16.08 -10.48
C ARG A 236 3.75 -16.56 -11.08
N GLU A 237 3.95 -16.32 -12.37
CA GLU A 237 5.17 -16.74 -13.07
C GLU A 237 6.41 -15.96 -12.61
N ASN A 238 6.27 -14.66 -12.39
CA ASN A 238 7.36 -13.82 -11.91
C ASN A 238 7.74 -14.17 -10.47
N ILE A 239 6.76 -14.43 -9.61
CA ILE A 239 6.98 -14.93 -8.24
C ILE A 239 7.70 -16.27 -8.29
N ALA A 240 7.22 -17.22 -9.09
CA ALA A 240 7.85 -18.55 -9.21
C ALA A 240 9.30 -18.47 -9.70
N ARG A 241 9.58 -17.58 -10.64
CA ARG A 241 10.94 -17.36 -11.19
C ARG A 241 11.88 -16.73 -10.16
N ALA A 242 11.41 -15.73 -9.43
CA ALA A 242 12.23 -14.96 -8.49
C ALA A 242 12.36 -15.62 -7.12
N LEU A 243 11.27 -16.17 -6.58
CA LEU A 243 11.17 -16.69 -5.22
C LEU A 243 11.12 -18.22 -5.15
N GLY A 244 10.97 -18.87 -6.31
CA GLY A 244 10.73 -20.30 -6.37
C GLY A 244 9.28 -20.68 -6.12
N VAL A 245 9.02 -21.97 -6.15
CA VAL A 245 7.70 -22.56 -5.87
C VAL A 245 7.76 -23.22 -4.49
N SER A 246 6.82 -22.87 -3.62
CA SER A 246 6.59 -23.58 -2.38
C SER A 246 5.30 -24.39 -2.50
N ASN A 247 5.36 -25.65 -2.13
CA ASN A 247 4.17 -26.50 -2.00
C ASN A 247 3.49 -26.39 -0.62
N VAL A 248 4.11 -25.61 0.28
CA VAL A 248 3.59 -25.40 1.63
C VAL A 248 3.04 -23.98 1.70
N ASP A 249 1.80 -23.86 2.13
CA ASP A 249 1.16 -22.61 2.46
C ASP A 249 1.16 -22.44 3.98
N ASN A 250 1.96 -21.48 4.45
CA ASN A 250 2.11 -21.18 5.87
C ASN A 250 1.30 -19.94 6.29
N GLU A 251 0.42 -19.42 5.45
CA GLU A 251 -0.26 -18.15 5.68
C GLU A 251 -0.94 -18.10 7.04
N ARG A 252 -1.72 -19.12 7.37
CA ARG A 252 -2.43 -19.20 8.65
C ARG A 252 -1.46 -19.26 9.84
N GLU A 253 -0.45 -20.14 9.78
CA GLU A 253 0.51 -20.29 10.87
C GLU A 253 1.32 -19.02 11.10
N PHE A 254 1.76 -18.38 10.01
CA PHE A 254 2.52 -17.13 10.07
C PHE A 254 1.67 -15.97 10.60
N TYR A 255 0.41 -15.90 10.20
CA TYR A 255 -0.52 -14.92 10.74
C TYR A 255 -0.75 -15.10 12.24
N GLU A 256 -0.93 -16.35 12.71
CA GLU A 256 -1.05 -16.66 14.15
C GLU A 256 0.22 -16.24 14.93
N ILE A 257 1.41 -16.42 14.35
CA ILE A 257 2.69 -15.92 14.93
C ILE A 257 2.68 -14.41 15.01
N ILE A 258 2.33 -13.71 13.92
CA ILE A 258 2.31 -12.24 13.89
C ILE A 258 1.38 -11.71 14.99
N VAL A 259 0.14 -12.17 15.04
CA VAL A 259 -0.83 -11.74 16.07
C VAL A 259 -0.31 -12.02 17.48
N SER A 260 0.27 -13.21 17.71
CA SER A 260 0.85 -13.61 19.01
C SER A 260 2.02 -12.71 19.42
N GLU A 261 2.93 -12.37 18.49
CA GLU A 261 4.08 -11.51 18.76
C GLU A 261 3.68 -10.06 19.07
N PHE A 262 2.66 -9.54 18.39
CA PHE A 262 2.14 -8.22 18.68
C PHE A 262 1.30 -8.18 19.97
N ALA A 263 0.61 -9.25 20.33
CA ALA A 263 -0.12 -9.37 21.59
C ALA A 263 0.81 -9.34 22.85
N LYS A 264 2.13 -9.51 22.69
CA LYS A 264 3.09 -9.36 23.80
C LYS A 264 3.25 -7.92 24.29
N GLY A 265 2.63 -6.94 23.62
CA GLY A 265 2.55 -5.54 24.02
C GLY A 265 3.27 -4.57 23.09
N GLY A 266 3.00 -3.30 23.32
CA GLY A 266 3.54 -2.17 22.57
C GLY A 266 2.74 -1.79 21.32
N TYR A 267 1.95 -2.70 20.78
CA TYR A 267 1.09 -2.50 19.63
C TYR A 267 -0.27 -3.17 19.82
N ARG A 268 -1.32 -2.54 19.35
CA ARG A 268 -2.68 -3.10 19.26
C ARG A 268 -3.03 -3.38 17.81
N GLN A 269 -3.74 -4.45 17.55
CA GLN A 269 -4.27 -4.73 16.22
C GLN A 269 -5.34 -3.68 15.87
N SER A 270 -5.15 -2.97 14.75
CA SER A 270 -6.08 -1.94 14.27
C SER A 270 -6.98 -2.42 13.14
N ASN A 271 -6.49 -3.35 12.31
CA ASN A 271 -7.31 -4.08 11.33
C ASN A 271 -6.75 -5.50 11.14
N ALA A 272 -7.20 -6.23 10.10
CA ALA A 272 -6.78 -7.61 9.86
C ALA A 272 -5.25 -7.77 9.75
N TRP A 273 -4.54 -6.77 9.25
CA TRP A 273 -3.09 -6.86 8.97
C TRP A 273 -2.24 -5.76 9.60
N ALA A 274 -2.87 -4.72 10.15
CA ALA A 274 -2.17 -3.57 10.72
C ALA A 274 -2.17 -3.58 12.26
N PHE A 275 -1.05 -3.15 12.82
CA PHE A 275 -0.81 -3.05 14.24
C PHE A 275 -0.33 -1.62 14.55
N SER A 276 -1.08 -0.89 15.35
CA SER A 276 -0.80 0.49 15.73
C SER A 276 -0.12 0.54 17.08
N ASN A 277 0.89 1.40 17.20
CA ASN A 277 1.61 1.62 18.44
C ASN A 277 0.66 2.16 19.51
N GLU A 278 0.64 1.55 20.70
CA GLU A 278 -0.27 1.91 21.79
C GLU A 278 -0.04 3.34 22.31
N LYS A 279 1.15 3.91 22.07
CA LYS A 279 1.47 5.30 22.44
C LYS A 279 1.03 6.32 21.41
N SER A 280 0.64 5.88 20.22
CA SER A 280 0.13 6.75 19.16
C SER A 280 -1.35 7.05 19.41
N ALA A 281 -1.78 8.27 19.06
CA ALA A 281 -3.19 8.62 19.02
C ALA A 281 -3.95 7.63 18.14
N ASP A 282 -5.28 7.58 18.23
CA ASP A 282 -6.11 6.70 17.42
C ASP A 282 -5.82 6.96 15.93
N LEU A 283 -4.99 6.11 15.36
CA LEU A 283 -4.70 6.10 13.93
C LEU A 283 -5.95 5.56 13.23
N ARG A 284 -6.61 6.42 12.50
CA ARG A 284 -7.65 5.98 11.59
C ARG A 284 -6.95 5.31 10.41
N ASP A 285 -7.16 4.02 10.25
CA ASP A 285 -6.80 3.31 9.03
C ASP A 285 -7.92 3.57 8.02
N GLU A 286 -7.90 4.77 7.45
CA GLU A 286 -9.00 5.27 6.61
C GLU A 286 -9.14 4.50 5.30
N TYR A 287 -8.09 3.80 4.88
CA TYR A 287 -8.09 3.02 3.65
C TYR A 287 -8.90 1.71 3.75
N VAL A 288 -8.92 1.08 4.93
CA VAL A 288 -9.62 -0.20 5.13
C VAL A 288 -10.64 -0.04 6.25
N GLY A 289 -11.90 0.01 5.90
CA GLY A 289 -13.00 0.05 6.87
C GLY A 289 -13.63 1.41 7.11
N SER A 290 -13.24 2.44 6.34
CA SER A 290 -13.99 3.69 6.34
C SER A 290 -15.32 3.53 5.59
N ASN A 291 -16.37 4.20 6.06
CA ASN A 291 -17.65 4.29 5.34
C ASN A 291 -17.62 5.32 4.20
N LEU A 292 -16.43 5.72 3.76
CA LEU A 292 -16.24 6.71 2.71
C LEU A 292 -16.43 6.07 1.33
N GLU A 293 -17.08 6.78 0.44
CA GLU A 293 -17.07 6.45 -0.99
C GLU A 293 -15.78 7.02 -1.61
N TYR A 294 -15.21 6.31 -2.57
CA TYR A 294 -13.96 6.70 -3.22
C TYR A 294 -14.22 7.35 -4.57
N VAL A 295 -13.43 8.37 -4.89
CA VAL A 295 -13.29 8.90 -6.24
C VAL A 295 -11.83 8.79 -6.63
N GLY A 296 -11.54 8.12 -7.73
CA GLY A 296 -10.17 7.93 -8.22
C GLY A 296 -9.82 8.96 -9.29
N VAL A 297 -8.57 9.41 -9.27
CA VAL A 297 -7.91 10.21 -10.32
C VAL A 297 -6.58 9.58 -10.67
N GLY A 298 -6.18 9.78 -11.92
CA GLY A 298 -4.98 9.14 -12.46
C GLY A 298 -5.19 7.67 -12.79
N SER A 299 -4.46 7.11 -13.76
CA SER A 299 -4.56 5.70 -14.20
C SER A 299 -3.20 5.15 -14.60
#